data_6f0dce36406c26d360506e0bffe72cf6
#
_entry.id   6f0dce36406c26d360506e0bffe72cf6
#
_cell.length_a   1.000
_cell.length_b   1.000
_cell.length_c   1.000
_cell.angle_alpha   90.00
_cell.angle_beta   90.00
_cell.angle_gamma   90.00
#
_symmetry.space_group_name_H-M   'P 1'
#
loop_
_entity.id
_entity.type
_entity.pdbx_description
1 polymer ?
#
loop_
_entity_poly.entity_id
_entity_poly.type
_entity_poly.pdbx_seq_one_letter_code
_entity_poly.pdbx_strand_id
1 'polypeptide(L)'
;HTLVDADRGTGLRVNLEFGIFTEVKTIHLARAILESVEGDAKALLVDTLHWARSGGTAEDLAVIPPEWFSYCQPCDAPAQGPDTSNFDDIIDDAINRRMALGQGGLPVAAMVDALPAHLPMAVEERSAALRGNFPDLIDRARECARTSRLWLDARG
;
A
#
# COMPACT_ATOMS: atom_id res chain seq x y z
N HIS A 1 9.56 8.56 -17.83
CA HIS A 1 8.99 8.79 -19.19
C HIS A 1 8.81 7.48 -19.95
N THR A 2 9.85 6.64 -20.15
CA THR A 2 9.82 5.47 -21.05
C THR A 2 8.67 4.48 -20.77
N LEU A 3 8.34 4.20 -19.50
CA LEU A 3 7.25 3.28 -19.17
C LEU A 3 5.88 3.89 -19.47
N VAL A 4 5.67 5.16 -19.14
CA VAL A 4 4.42 5.88 -19.45
C VAL A 4 4.25 6.07 -20.96
N ASP A 5 5.35 6.29 -21.69
CA ASP A 5 5.35 6.39 -23.15
C ASP A 5 5.01 5.05 -23.82
N ALA A 6 5.44 3.93 -23.25
CA ALA A 6 5.16 2.58 -23.77
C ALA A 6 3.68 2.19 -23.66
N ASP A 7 2.92 2.85 -22.78
CA ASP A 7 1.50 2.58 -22.57
C ASP A 7 0.58 3.23 -23.62
N ARG A 8 1.08 4.08 -24.51
CA ARG A 8 0.23 4.81 -25.45
C ARG A 8 -0.72 3.88 -26.22
N GLY A 9 -2.00 3.96 -25.85
CA GLY A 9 -3.09 3.22 -26.50
C GLY A 9 -3.41 1.84 -25.94
N THR A 10 -2.73 1.38 -24.87
CA THR A 10 -3.04 0.10 -24.22
C THR A 10 -4.10 0.21 -23.12
N GLY A 11 -4.28 1.41 -22.56
CA GLY A 11 -5.16 1.65 -21.40
C GLY A 11 -4.58 1.18 -20.06
N LEU A 12 -3.31 0.78 -20.03
CA LEU A 12 -2.61 0.41 -18.80
C LEU A 12 -2.19 1.67 -18.04
N ARG A 13 -1.98 1.57 -16.74
CA ARG A 13 -1.41 2.63 -15.91
C ARG A 13 -0.16 2.16 -15.21
N VAL A 14 0.87 3.01 -15.21
CA VAL A 14 2.14 2.75 -14.53
C VAL A 14 2.02 3.29 -13.11
N ASN A 15 1.93 2.39 -12.14
CA ASN A 15 1.85 2.77 -10.74
C ASN A 15 3.26 2.86 -10.14
N LEU A 16 3.58 4.01 -9.54
CA LEU A 16 4.78 4.22 -8.74
C LEU A 16 4.45 3.91 -7.28
N GLU A 17 5.08 2.89 -6.74
CA GLU A 17 5.05 2.55 -5.32
C GLU A 17 6.29 3.09 -4.62
N PHE A 18 6.13 3.60 -3.41
CA PHE A 18 7.22 4.06 -2.56
C PHE A 18 7.35 3.19 -1.31
N GLY A 19 8.56 3.14 -0.73
CA GLY A 19 8.79 2.37 0.48
C GLY A 19 10.19 2.60 1.05
N ILE A 20 10.34 2.53 2.38
CA ILE A 20 11.59 2.87 3.08
C ILE A 20 12.80 2.01 2.68
N PHE A 21 12.57 0.86 2.03
CA PHE A 21 13.62 -0.02 1.51
C PHE A 21 13.99 0.26 0.04
N THR A 22 13.38 1.27 -0.59
CA THR A 22 13.64 1.67 -1.97
C THR A 22 14.34 3.04 -2.02
N GLU A 23 14.75 3.49 -3.21
CA GLU A 23 15.23 4.85 -3.40
C GLU A 23 14.09 5.88 -3.36
N VAL A 24 12.86 5.48 -3.69
CA VAL A 24 11.66 6.30 -3.55
C VAL A 24 11.04 6.03 -2.18
N LYS A 25 11.59 6.64 -1.14
CA LYS A 25 11.29 6.30 0.25
C LYS A 25 9.99 6.88 0.79
N THR A 26 9.49 7.97 0.22
CA THR A 26 8.36 8.71 0.77
C THR A 26 7.35 9.10 -0.31
N ILE A 27 6.11 9.38 0.12
CA ILE A 27 5.06 9.90 -0.74
C ILE A 27 5.47 11.21 -1.43
N HIS A 28 6.24 12.07 -0.76
CA HIS A 28 6.73 13.34 -1.32
C HIS A 28 7.68 13.12 -2.49
N LEU A 29 8.60 12.14 -2.38
CA LEU A 29 9.49 11.78 -3.50
C LEU A 29 8.71 11.17 -4.65
N ALA A 30 7.77 10.26 -4.36
CA ALA A 30 6.92 9.66 -5.37
C ALA A 30 6.10 10.72 -6.12
N ARG A 31 5.50 11.67 -5.40
CA ARG A 31 4.78 12.80 -5.97
C ARG A 31 5.68 13.64 -6.89
N ALA A 32 6.86 14.05 -6.43
CA ALA A 32 7.79 14.85 -7.21
C ALA A 32 8.21 14.15 -8.52
N ILE A 33 8.41 12.83 -8.49
CA ILE A 33 8.68 12.03 -9.68
C ILE A 33 7.49 12.07 -10.64
N LEU A 34 6.27 11.83 -10.13
CA LEU A 34 5.07 11.82 -10.95
C LEU A 34 4.75 13.20 -11.54
N GLU A 35 5.03 14.30 -10.82
CA GLU A 35 4.92 15.66 -11.33
C GLU A 35 5.88 15.93 -12.50
N SER A 36 7.05 15.30 -12.50
CA SER A 36 8.04 15.43 -13.58
C SER A 36 7.75 14.59 -14.82
N VAL A 37 6.77 13.69 -14.75
CA VAL A 37 6.40 12.79 -15.87
C VAL A 37 5.18 13.33 -16.58
N GLU A 38 5.28 13.50 -17.89
CA GLU A 38 4.14 13.87 -18.75
C GLU A 38 3.27 12.66 -19.07
N GLY A 39 1.98 12.89 -19.34
CA GLY A 39 1.00 11.88 -19.76
C GLY A 39 0.13 11.37 -18.61
N ASP A 40 -1.00 10.77 -18.99
CA ASP A 40 -2.07 10.38 -18.07
C ASP A 40 -1.96 8.92 -17.57
N ALA A 41 -1.04 8.14 -18.16
CA ALA A 41 -0.81 6.74 -17.79
C ALA A 41 -0.07 6.57 -16.46
N LYS A 42 0.39 7.66 -15.83
CA LYS A 42 1.06 7.64 -14.52
C LYS A 42 0.07 7.49 -13.38
N ALA A 43 0.45 6.77 -12.34
CA ALA A 43 -0.34 6.60 -11.13
C ALA A 43 0.53 6.43 -9.89
N LEU A 44 -0.04 6.71 -8.72
CA LEU A 44 0.55 6.46 -7.42
C LEU A 44 -0.12 5.25 -6.78
N LEU A 45 0.68 4.30 -6.34
CA LEU A 45 0.24 3.21 -5.48
C LEU A 45 0.58 3.52 -4.03
N VAL A 46 -0.42 3.45 -3.17
CA VAL A 46 -0.26 3.62 -1.73
C VAL A 46 -0.51 2.29 -1.03
N ASP A 47 0.55 1.75 -0.43
CA ASP A 47 0.49 0.64 0.50
C ASP A 47 0.50 1.18 1.93
N THR A 48 -0.35 0.66 2.82
CA THR A 48 -0.49 1.19 4.18
C THR A 48 0.81 1.06 4.98
N LEU A 49 1.52 -0.07 4.86
CA LEU A 49 2.77 -0.27 5.60
C LEU A 49 3.82 0.74 5.14
N HIS A 50 4.00 0.87 3.83
CA HIS A 50 5.01 1.77 3.27
C HIS A 50 4.69 3.23 3.58
N TRP A 51 3.42 3.63 3.49
CA TRP A 51 2.97 4.95 3.85
C TRP A 51 3.21 5.25 5.34
N ALA A 52 2.80 4.36 6.25
CA ALA A 52 2.99 4.55 7.68
C ALA A 52 4.47 4.53 8.09
N ARG A 53 5.28 3.59 7.55
CA ARG A 53 6.70 3.48 7.88
C ARG A 53 7.54 4.63 7.34
N SER A 54 7.09 5.31 6.30
CA SER A 54 7.74 6.51 5.75
C SER A 54 7.29 7.81 6.43
N GLY A 55 6.41 7.73 7.44
CA GLY A 55 5.89 8.90 8.17
C GLY A 55 4.84 9.68 7.39
N GLY A 56 4.14 9.04 6.45
CA GLY A 56 3.07 9.65 5.67
C GLY A 56 1.86 10.02 6.53
N THR A 57 1.17 11.09 6.15
CA THR A 57 -0.03 11.60 6.84
C THR A 57 -1.23 11.64 5.89
N ALA A 58 -2.43 11.76 6.44
CA ALA A 58 -3.65 11.91 5.64
C ALA A 58 -3.63 13.19 4.77
N GLU A 59 -3.01 14.25 5.28
CA GLU A 59 -2.83 15.53 4.58
C GLU A 59 -1.93 15.37 3.35
N ASP A 60 -0.92 14.49 3.41
CA ASP A 60 -0.06 14.18 2.25
C ASP A 60 -0.84 13.50 1.13
N LEU A 61 -1.82 12.66 1.48
CA LEU A 61 -2.71 12.01 0.50
C LEU A 61 -3.71 12.99 -0.09
N ALA A 62 -4.25 13.90 0.72
CA ALA A 62 -5.27 14.85 0.30
C ALA A 62 -4.78 15.87 -0.75
N VAL A 63 -3.47 16.09 -0.87
CA VAL A 63 -2.89 17.00 -1.87
C VAL A 63 -2.45 16.30 -3.17
N ILE A 64 -2.64 14.98 -3.27
CA ILE A 64 -2.39 14.23 -4.51
C ILE A 64 -3.61 14.31 -5.42
N PRO A 65 -3.46 14.57 -6.73
CA PRO A 65 -4.57 14.55 -7.67
C PRO A 65 -5.33 13.22 -7.61
N PRO A 66 -6.67 13.22 -7.41
CA PRO A 66 -7.45 11.98 -7.26
C PRO A 66 -7.31 11.01 -8.43
N GLU A 67 -7.11 11.53 -9.64
CA GLU A 67 -6.91 10.76 -10.87
C GLU A 67 -5.58 9.99 -10.90
N TRP A 68 -4.64 10.29 -10.00
CA TRP A 68 -3.39 9.52 -9.90
C TRP A 68 -3.55 8.22 -9.14
N PHE A 69 -4.64 8.03 -8.40
CA PHE A 69 -4.88 6.78 -7.71
C PHE A 69 -5.59 5.78 -8.64
N SER A 70 -5.02 4.60 -8.82
CA SER A 70 -5.63 3.48 -9.57
C SER A 70 -6.23 2.44 -8.62
N TYR A 71 -5.53 2.17 -7.54
CA TYR A 71 -5.91 1.28 -6.44
C TYR A 71 -4.98 1.54 -5.25
N CYS A 72 -5.30 0.97 -4.11
CA CYS A 72 -4.40 0.98 -2.95
C CYS A 72 -4.18 -0.44 -2.42
N GLN A 73 -3.13 -0.60 -1.62
CA GLN A 73 -2.77 -1.87 -0.98
C GLN A 73 -2.90 -1.74 0.55
N PRO A 74 -4.11 -1.91 1.09
CA PRO A 74 -4.28 -1.89 2.53
C PRO A 74 -3.77 -3.18 3.17
N CYS A 75 -3.08 -3.02 4.29
CA CYS A 75 -2.71 -4.06 5.24
C CYS A 75 -2.61 -3.44 6.63
N ASP A 76 -2.49 -4.26 7.66
CA ASP A 76 -2.09 -3.81 8.99
C ASP A 76 -0.71 -4.38 9.35
N ALA A 77 -0.13 -3.92 10.43
CA ALA A 77 1.12 -4.40 10.99
C ALA A 77 1.26 -3.92 12.44
N PRO A 78 2.24 -4.42 13.23
CA PRO A 78 2.50 -3.88 14.56
C PRO A 78 2.72 -2.37 14.52
N ALA A 79 2.22 -1.64 15.54
CA ALA A 79 2.40 -0.19 15.65
C ALA A 79 3.89 0.20 15.68
N GLN A 80 4.70 -0.60 16.37
CA GLN A 80 6.15 -0.40 16.38
C GLN A 80 6.74 -0.87 15.05
N GLY A 81 7.42 0.05 14.36
CA GLY A 81 8.14 -0.23 13.12
C GLY A 81 9.44 -0.99 13.33
N PRO A 82 10.11 -1.37 12.23
CA PRO A 82 11.40 -2.03 12.25
C PRO A 82 12.53 -1.10 12.70
N ASP A 83 13.66 -1.66 13.06
CA ASP A 83 14.91 -0.91 13.19
C ASP A 83 15.37 -0.45 11.79
N THR A 84 15.22 0.84 11.52
CA THR A 84 15.56 1.43 10.22
C THR A 84 17.06 1.47 9.93
N SER A 85 17.91 1.18 10.92
CA SER A 85 19.35 0.99 10.72
C SER A 85 19.71 -0.42 10.23
N ASN A 86 18.77 -1.37 10.32
CA ASN A 86 18.93 -2.75 9.92
C ASN A 86 18.05 -3.06 8.69
N PHE A 87 18.69 -3.21 7.52
CA PHE A 87 17.97 -3.48 6.28
C PHE A 87 17.18 -4.79 6.31
N ASP A 88 17.72 -5.84 6.94
CA ASP A 88 17.03 -7.14 7.05
C ASP A 88 15.77 -7.02 7.92
N ASP A 89 15.77 -6.19 8.97
CA ASP A 89 14.59 -5.95 9.80
C ASP A 89 13.50 -5.17 9.04
N ILE A 90 13.90 -4.20 8.19
CA ILE A 90 12.98 -3.49 7.30
C ILE A 90 12.31 -4.45 6.32
N ILE A 91 13.09 -5.34 5.70
CA ILE A 91 12.55 -6.34 4.77
C ILE A 91 11.66 -7.34 5.49
N ASP A 92 12.04 -7.79 6.68
CA ASP A 92 11.23 -8.71 7.48
C ASP A 92 9.87 -8.09 7.87
N ASP A 93 9.84 -6.81 8.25
CA ASP A 93 8.60 -6.07 8.51
C ASP A 93 7.67 -6.10 7.29
N ALA A 94 8.22 -5.85 6.09
CA ALA A 94 7.47 -5.78 4.85
C ALA A 94 6.93 -7.14 4.36
N ILE A 95 7.66 -8.25 4.59
CA ILE A 95 7.34 -9.55 4.00
C ILE A 95 6.83 -10.60 4.98
N ASN A 96 6.97 -10.38 6.30
CA ASN A 96 6.61 -11.38 7.32
C ASN A 96 5.70 -10.87 8.42
N ARG A 97 5.69 -9.54 8.71
CA ARG A 97 5.01 -8.97 9.88
C ARG A 97 3.69 -8.30 9.55
N ARG A 98 3.25 -8.30 8.30
CA ARG A 98 1.93 -7.76 7.96
C ARG A 98 0.82 -8.58 8.64
N MET A 99 -0.29 -7.93 8.93
CA MET A 99 -1.43 -8.47 9.66
C MET A 99 -2.71 -8.17 8.88
N ALA A 100 -3.76 -8.91 9.18
CA ALA A 100 -5.08 -8.61 8.66
C ALA A 100 -5.57 -7.22 9.12
N LEU A 101 -6.39 -6.60 8.31
CA LEU A 101 -6.92 -5.26 8.56
C LEU A 101 -7.59 -5.18 9.94
N GLY A 102 -7.19 -4.19 10.73
CA GLY A 102 -7.70 -3.94 12.08
C GLY A 102 -7.14 -4.86 13.16
N GLN A 103 -6.13 -5.69 12.85
CA GLN A 103 -5.48 -6.55 13.84
C GLN A 103 -4.12 -6.04 14.32
N GLY A 104 -3.61 -4.98 13.72
CA GLY A 104 -2.35 -4.34 14.08
C GLY A 104 -2.56 -2.97 14.71
N GLY A 105 -1.63 -2.06 14.42
CA GLY A 105 -1.65 -0.71 14.96
C GLY A 105 -1.32 0.36 13.92
N LEU A 106 -1.38 0.04 12.63
CA LEU A 106 -1.22 1.03 11.58
C LEU A 106 -2.50 1.88 11.42
N PRO A 107 -2.40 3.12 10.97
CA PRO A 107 -3.55 4.01 10.77
C PRO A 107 -4.30 3.69 9.47
N VAL A 108 -4.70 2.41 9.27
CA VAL A 108 -5.33 1.91 8.04
C VAL A 108 -6.60 2.69 7.70
N ALA A 109 -7.44 2.95 8.71
CA ALA A 109 -8.67 3.70 8.51
C ALA A 109 -8.40 5.12 8.01
N ALA A 110 -7.43 5.81 8.62
CA ALA A 110 -7.07 7.18 8.23
C ALA A 110 -6.53 7.24 6.78
N MET A 111 -5.74 6.24 6.36
CA MET A 111 -5.28 6.15 4.97
C MET A 111 -6.47 5.96 4.01
N VAL A 112 -7.33 4.98 4.29
CA VAL A 112 -8.47 4.65 3.40
C VAL A 112 -9.44 5.84 3.30
N ASP A 113 -9.70 6.55 4.41
CA ASP A 113 -10.62 7.69 4.44
C ASP A 113 -10.05 8.92 3.69
N ALA A 114 -8.71 9.02 3.58
CA ALA A 114 -8.05 10.09 2.84
C ALA A 114 -7.97 9.83 1.32
N LEU A 115 -8.20 8.60 0.88
CA LEU A 115 -8.18 8.21 -0.53
C LEU A 115 -9.54 8.45 -1.21
N PRO A 116 -9.60 8.55 -2.55
CA PRO A 116 -10.88 8.68 -3.26
C PRO A 116 -11.86 7.57 -2.90
N ALA A 117 -13.13 7.95 -2.69
CA ALA A 117 -14.20 6.98 -2.44
C ALA A 117 -14.29 5.97 -3.60
N HIS A 118 -14.56 4.71 -3.27
CA HIS A 118 -14.65 3.60 -4.23
C HIS A 118 -13.35 3.23 -4.95
N LEU A 119 -12.19 3.69 -4.46
CA LEU A 119 -10.92 3.23 -4.97
C LEU A 119 -10.77 1.72 -4.77
N PRO A 120 -10.42 0.92 -5.80
CA PRO A 120 -10.18 -0.51 -5.63
C PRO A 120 -9.10 -0.79 -4.58
N MET A 121 -9.32 -1.80 -3.74
CA MET A 121 -8.38 -2.23 -2.71
C MET A 121 -7.84 -3.62 -3.03
N ALA A 122 -6.53 -3.75 -3.14
CA ALA A 122 -5.81 -5.02 -3.30
C ALA A 122 -5.07 -5.33 -1.99
N VAL A 123 -5.69 -6.07 -1.07
CA VAL A 123 -5.09 -6.37 0.23
C VAL A 123 -3.75 -7.09 0.05
N GLU A 124 -2.69 -6.56 0.67
CA GLU A 124 -1.36 -7.15 0.65
C GLU A 124 -0.93 -7.63 2.04
N GLU A 125 -1.47 -8.75 2.48
CA GLU A 125 -1.15 -9.37 3.77
C GLU A 125 0.00 -10.38 3.65
N ARG A 126 1.24 -9.89 3.56
CA ARG A 126 2.45 -10.72 3.60
C ARG A 126 2.80 -11.03 5.06
N SER A 127 2.34 -12.18 5.55
CA SER A 127 2.40 -12.55 6.96
C SER A 127 2.99 -13.95 7.13
N ALA A 128 4.03 -14.07 7.96
CA ALA A 128 4.57 -15.40 8.35
C ALA A 128 3.54 -16.19 9.17
N ALA A 129 2.81 -15.51 10.05
CA ALA A 129 1.75 -16.12 10.86
C ALA A 129 0.60 -16.64 9.98
N LEU A 130 0.14 -15.86 9.00
CA LEU A 130 -0.90 -16.28 8.08
C LEU A 130 -0.44 -17.50 7.24
N ARG A 131 0.82 -17.49 6.78
CA ARG A 131 1.38 -18.64 6.04
C ARG A 131 1.50 -19.89 6.91
N GLY A 132 1.86 -19.73 8.19
CA GLY A 132 1.96 -20.84 9.13
C GLY A 132 0.60 -21.44 9.49
N ASN A 133 -0.40 -20.59 9.73
CA ASN A 133 -1.75 -21.02 10.10
C ASN A 133 -2.55 -21.58 8.92
N PHE A 134 -2.29 -21.08 7.71
CA PHE A 134 -2.97 -21.46 6.47
C PHE A 134 -1.93 -21.82 5.39
N PRO A 135 -1.31 -23.00 5.43
CA PRO A 135 -0.29 -23.40 4.46
C PRO A 135 -0.85 -23.59 3.05
N ASP A 136 -2.11 -23.99 2.93
CA ASP A 136 -2.80 -24.06 1.62
C ASP A 136 -3.09 -22.65 1.09
N LEU A 137 -2.80 -22.42 -0.20
CA LEU A 137 -2.93 -21.12 -0.83
C LEU A 137 -4.39 -20.63 -0.92
N ILE A 138 -5.32 -21.56 -1.17
CA ILE A 138 -6.74 -21.22 -1.32
C ILE A 138 -7.34 -20.89 0.04
N ASP A 139 -7.01 -21.66 1.08
CA ASP A 139 -7.49 -21.39 2.43
C ASP A 139 -6.91 -20.09 2.98
N ARG A 140 -5.66 -19.80 2.66
CA ARG A 140 -5.02 -18.50 2.98
C ARG A 140 -5.73 -17.33 2.28
N ALA A 141 -6.03 -17.45 1.00
CA ALA A 141 -6.75 -16.43 0.25
C ALA A 141 -8.19 -16.23 0.80
N ARG A 142 -8.86 -17.30 1.18
CA ARG A 142 -10.19 -17.24 1.83
C ARG A 142 -10.13 -16.52 3.16
N GLU A 143 -9.14 -16.81 3.99
CA GLU A 143 -8.98 -16.15 5.29
C GLU A 143 -8.68 -14.65 5.13
N CYS A 144 -7.75 -14.29 4.24
CA CYS A 144 -7.46 -12.90 3.92
C CYS A 144 -8.72 -12.16 3.43
N ALA A 145 -9.48 -12.75 2.53
CA ALA A 145 -10.74 -12.17 2.04
C ALA A 145 -11.81 -12.06 3.14
N ARG A 146 -11.91 -13.05 4.02
CA ARG A 146 -12.86 -13.07 5.15
C ARG A 146 -12.56 -11.94 6.14
N THR A 147 -11.32 -11.83 6.59
CA THR A 147 -10.89 -10.81 7.55
C THR A 147 -11.04 -9.39 6.99
N SER A 148 -10.68 -9.21 5.70
CA SER A 148 -10.83 -7.93 5.02
C SER A 148 -12.30 -7.50 4.91
N ARG A 149 -13.21 -8.40 4.57
CA ARG A 149 -14.65 -8.10 4.53
C ARG A 149 -15.18 -7.73 5.91
N LEU A 150 -14.83 -8.47 6.96
CA LEU A 150 -15.24 -8.13 8.32
C LEU A 150 -14.79 -6.73 8.74
N TRP A 151 -13.57 -6.34 8.37
CA TRP A 151 -13.09 -4.99 8.66
C TRP A 151 -13.86 -3.92 7.89
N LEU A 152 -14.17 -4.15 6.61
CA LEU A 152 -14.96 -3.25 5.79
C LEU A 152 -16.41 -3.13 6.31
N ASP A 153 -17.06 -4.25 6.62
CA ASP A 153 -18.45 -4.28 7.12
C ASP A 153 -18.58 -3.55 8.47
N ALA A 154 -17.54 -3.59 9.31
CA ALA A 154 -17.51 -2.89 10.59
C ALA A 154 -17.38 -1.35 10.43
N ARG A 155 -17.07 -0.85 9.25
CA ARG A 155 -16.94 0.58 8.97
C ARG A 155 -18.22 1.22 8.38
N GLY A 156 -19.18 0.42 7.97
CA GLY A 156 -20.48 0.86 7.42
C GLY A 156 -20.48 0.99 5.93
#